data_442f8d10318671864099027448044631
#
_entry.id   442f8d10318671864099027448044631
#
_cell.length_a   1.000
_cell.length_b   1.000
_cell.length_c   1.000
_cell.angle_alpha   90.00
_cell.angle_beta   90.00
_cell.angle_gamma   90.00
#
_symmetry.space_group_name_H-M   'P 1'
#
loop_
_entity.id
_entity.type
_entity.pdbx_description
1 polymer ?
#
loop_
_entity_poly.entity_id
_entity_poly.type
_entity_poly.pdbx_seq_one_letter_code
_entity_poly.pdbx_strand_id
1 'polypeptide(L)'
;MNKYIFLLSIIITVSMSCASSVDGSREIDTPTSGEIEMSVDETLRPIAEAQVDVFQHSYQNAKVNIRYRSENECVTDLYNDSCKMIFLGRKLNEAEMKLFKAQTFNPPHVMICTDAIALVVNKSNPDTNITYDRFLRILKGEDTKYNLVFDDQKSGTVNYLLGLSGGKLPANAFNAKSNLNAVNYVMEHKEAIGVIGGSWISDSDDPKTKDYLSKINLVSMSSKDKNDKAFYKPYQLYLAQGKYPLSREVYAIQRERRVGLATGFTAFIYSEIGQTIMLKAGLLPSNQQERWIEIKTKPVGKVN
;
A
#
# COMPACT_ATOMS: atom_id res chain seq x y z
N MET A 1 -26.93 74.91 3.16
CA MET A 1 -26.51 74.06 2.02
C MET A 1 -25.27 73.18 2.35
N ASN A 2 -24.32 73.63 3.13
CA ASN A 2 -23.07 72.88 3.40
C ASN A 2 -23.16 71.73 4.40
N LYS A 3 -24.12 71.67 5.30
CA LYS A 3 -24.27 70.58 6.30
C LYS A 3 -24.77 69.29 5.69
N TYR A 4 -25.60 69.34 4.69
CA TYR A 4 -26.15 68.16 4.04
C TYR A 4 -25.17 67.52 3.04
N ILE A 5 -24.28 68.34 2.46
CA ILE A 5 -23.19 67.84 1.58
C ILE A 5 -22.17 67.04 2.38
N PHE A 6 -21.88 67.49 3.63
CA PHE A 6 -20.94 66.81 4.50
C PHE A 6 -21.51 65.43 5.03
N LEU A 7 -22.82 65.39 5.30
CA LEU A 7 -23.50 64.13 5.69
C LEU A 7 -23.58 63.14 4.51
N LEU A 8 -23.79 63.57 3.29
CA LEU A 8 -23.81 62.78 2.10
C LEU A 8 -22.44 62.18 1.75
N SER A 9 -21.35 62.92 2.01
CA SER A 9 -19.98 62.52 1.83
C SER A 9 -19.55 61.42 2.82
N ILE A 10 -20.06 61.43 4.05
CA ILE A 10 -19.78 60.43 5.07
C ILE A 10 -20.50 59.10 4.77
N ILE A 11 -21.70 59.15 4.19
CA ILE A 11 -22.47 57.96 3.82
C ILE A 11 -21.83 57.20 2.64
N ILE A 12 -21.20 57.93 1.69
CA ILE A 12 -20.53 57.35 0.52
C ILE A 12 -19.20 56.66 0.91
N THR A 13 -18.52 57.07 1.96
CA THR A 13 -17.25 56.45 2.42
C THR A 13 -17.45 55.17 3.22
N VAL A 14 -18.64 54.90 3.77
CA VAL A 14 -18.94 53.67 4.54
C VAL A 14 -19.34 52.52 3.62
N SER A 15 -19.77 52.79 2.40
CA SER A 15 -20.18 51.73 1.45
C SER A 15 -19.01 51.10 0.62
N MET A 16 -17.78 51.57 0.77
CA MET A 16 -16.60 51.05 0.06
C MET A 16 -15.72 50.12 0.89
N SER A 17 -16.14 49.72 2.10
CA SER A 17 -15.34 48.89 3.01
C SER A 17 -15.78 47.43 3.08
N CYS A 18 -16.36 46.86 2.02
CA CYS A 18 -16.66 45.43 1.94
C CYS A 18 -16.27 44.82 0.59
N ALA A 19 -15.10 45.21 0.07
CA ALA A 19 -14.41 44.41 -0.93
C ALA A 19 -13.05 44.03 -0.34
N SER A 20 -13.05 43.32 0.81
CA SER A 20 -11.94 42.44 1.11
C SER A 20 -11.99 41.36 0.05
N SER A 21 -11.11 41.47 -0.94
CA SER A 21 -10.70 40.35 -1.76
C SER A 21 -10.43 39.19 -0.80
N VAL A 22 -11.33 38.21 -0.78
CA VAL A 22 -11.03 36.90 -0.26
C VAL A 22 -9.96 36.37 -1.20
N ASP A 23 -8.73 36.65 -0.79
CA ASP A 23 -7.54 36.13 -1.43
C ASP A 23 -7.61 34.59 -1.40
N GLY A 24 -7.60 34.01 -2.60
CA GLY A 24 -7.41 32.57 -2.78
C GLY A 24 -8.39 31.69 -2.02
N SER A 25 -9.64 31.60 -2.45
CA SER A 25 -10.43 30.41 -2.12
C SER A 25 -9.67 29.20 -2.66
N ARG A 26 -8.88 28.54 -1.80
CA ARG A 26 -8.50 27.16 -2.07
C ARG A 26 -9.81 26.45 -2.38
N GLU A 27 -9.99 26.05 -3.63
CA GLU A 27 -11.18 25.27 -4.01
C GLU A 27 -11.29 24.14 -3.01
N ILE A 28 -12.41 24.10 -2.30
CA ILE A 28 -12.65 23.08 -1.29
C ILE A 28 -12.74 21.76 -2.04
N ASP A 29 -11.78 20.87 -1.82
CA ASP A 29 -11.80 19.54 -2.42
C ASP A 29 -13.10 18.80 -2.04
N THR A 30 -13.60 18.01 -2.97
CA THR A 30 -14.76 17.14 -2.83
C THR A 30 -14.33 15.68 -2.97
N PRO A 31 -15.21 14.71 -2.75
CA PRO A 31 -14.85 13.30 -2.97
C PRO A 31 -14.36 12.95 -4.38
N THR A 32 -14.65 13.79 -5.38
CA THR A 32 -14.38 13.52 -6.79
C THR A 32 -13.64 14.64 -7.51
N SER A 33 -13.22 15.69 -6.80
CA SER A 33 -12.49 16.82 -7.37
C SER A 33 -11.57 17.47 -6.34
N GLY A 34 -10.51 18.12 -6.83
CA GLY A 34 -9.51 18.81 -6.02
C GLY A 34 -8.13 18.14 -6.12
N GLU A 35 -7.20 18.56 -5.27
CA GLU A 35 -5.82 18.08 -5.27
C GLU A 35 -5.39 17.73 -3.85
N ILE A 36 -4.81 16.53 -3.67
CA ILE A 36 -4.24 16.08 -2.40
C ILE A 36 -2.85 15.49 -2.58
N GLU A 37 -2.03 15.62 -1.52
CA GLU A 37 -0.80 14.88 -1.36
C GLU A 37 -1.07 13.58 -0.61
N MET A 38 -0.43 12.50 -1.05
CA MET A 38 -0.49 11.17 -0.46
C MET A 38 0.93 10.64 -0.27
N SER A 39 1.25 10.11 0.91
CA SER A 39 2.53 9.43 1.15
C SER A 39 2.32 7.93 1.24
N VAL A 40 3.13 7.17 0.52
CA VAL A 40 2.99 5.72 0.37
C VAL A 40 4.30 5.04 0.72
N ASP A 41 4.25 4.00 1.57
CA ASP A 41 5.39 3.10 1.74
C ASP A 41 5.80 2.55 0.35
N GLU A 42 7.07 2.72 0.00
CA GLU A 42 7.62 2.33 -1.31
C GLU A 42 7.30 0.88 -1.67
N THR A 43 7.21 0.01 -0.67
CA THR A 43 6.85 -1.40 -0.88
C THR A 43 5.46 -1.59 -1.47
N LEU A 44 4.57 -0.60 -1.32
CA LEU A 44 3.19 -0.60 -1.79
C LEU A 44 3.00 0.24 -3.07
N ARG A 45 4.08 0.68 -3.72
CA ARG A 45 4.05 1.51 -4.93
C ARG A 45 3.13 0.94 -6.03
N PRO A 46 3.25 -0.35 -6.45
CA PRO A 46 2.41 -0.86 -7.54
C PRO A 46 0.92 -0.78 -7.23
N ILE A 47 0.55 -0.98 -5.95
CA ILE A 47 -0.85 -0.89 -5.49
C ILE A 47 -1.36 0.54 -5.61
N ALA A 48 -0.57 1.51 -5.13
CA ALA A 48 -0.96 2.91 -5.10
C ALA A 48 -1.09 3.48 -6.53
N GLU A 49 -0.11 3.19 -7.40
CA GLU A 49 -0.14 3.63 -8.80
C GLU A 49 -1.38 3.12 -9.52
N ALA A 50 -1.67 1.82 -9.45
CA ALA A 50 -2.82 1.22 -10.11
C ALA A 50 -4.16 1.82 -9.64
N GLN A 51 -4.29 2.11 -8.34
CA GLN A 51 -5.51 2.72 -7.78
C GLN A 51 -5.67 4.18 -8.21
N VAL A 52 -4.59 4.97 -8.14
CA VAL A 52 -4.62 6.40 -8.48
C VAL A 52 -4.87 6.60 -9.96
N ASP A 53 -4.24 5.80 -10.83
CA ASP A 53 -4.41 5.89 -12.29
C ASP A 53 -5.88 5.71 -12.69
N VAL A 54 -6.55 4.67 -12.18
CA VAL A 54 -7.96 4.42 -12.51
C VAL A 54 -8.88 5.44 -11.85
N PHE A 55 -8.58 5.89 -10.61
CA PHE A 55 -9.35 6.92 -9.94
C PHE A 55 -9.32 8.24 -10.71
N GLN A 56 -8.15 8.73 -11.09
CA GLN A 56 -8.00 9.98 -11.84
C GLN A 56 -8.56 9.89 -13.26
N HIS A 57 -8.51 8.69 -13.88
CA HIS A 57 -9.19 8.47 -15.14
C HIS A 57 -10.72 8.57 -15.00
N SER A 58 -11.27 8.07 -13.89
CA SER A 58 -12.72 8.11 -13.59
C SER A 58 -13.20 9.51 -13.17
N TYR A 59 -12.33 10.27 -12.50
CA TYR A 59 -12.63 11.60 -11.94
C TYR A 59 -11.58 12.62 -12.41
N GLN A 60 -11.80 13.16 -13.59
CA GLN A 60 -10.83 14.02 -14.29
C GLN A 60 -10.45 15.32 -13.55
N ASN A 61 -11.30 15.76 -12.60
CA ASN A 61 -11.03 16.92 -11.75
C ASN A 61 -10.36 16.55 -10.42
N ALA A 62 -10.03 15.28 -10.22
CA ALA A 62 -9.32 14.78 -9.05
C ALA A 62 -7.84 14.58 -9.37
N LYS A 63 -6.97 15.04 -8.46
CA LYS A 63 -5.53 14.86 -8.56
C LYS A 63 -4.97 14.35 -7.24
N VAL A 64 -4.31 13.20 -7.28
CA VAL A 64 -3.63 12.58 -6.14
C VAL A 64 -2.14 12.52 -6.46
N ASN A 65 -1.35 13.34 -5.79
CA ASN A 65 0.10 13.37 -5.94
C ASN A 65 0.72 12.37 -4.96
N ILE A 66 1.39 11.34 -5.47
CA ILE A 66 2.00 10.32 -4.64
C ILE A 66 3.45 10.68 -4.34
N ARG A 67 3.82 10.60 -3.04
CA ARG A 67 5.21 10.61 -2.57
C ARG A 67 5.56 9.25 -2.01
N TYR A 68 6.56 8.59 -2.59
CA TYR A 68 7.06 7.32 -2.05
C TYR A 68 8.05 7.59 -0.94
N ARG A 69 7.82 6.98 0.21
CA ARG A 69 8.55 7.22 1.46
C ARG A 69 8.81 5.89 2.17
N SER A 70 9.68 5.92 3.17
CA SER A 70 9.69 4.86 4.17
C SER A 70 8.44 4.92 5.05
N GLU A 71 8.05 3.79 5.66
CA GLU A 71 6.84 3.72 6.50
C GLU A 71 6.82 4.78 7.61
N ASN A 72 7.97 5.01 8.27
CA ASN A 72 8.06 6.02 9.34
C ASN A 72 7.91 7.46 8.82
N GLU A 73 8.42 7.73 7.61
CA GLU A 73 8.26 9.05 6.97
C GLU A 73 6.81 9.29 6.55
N CYS A 74 6.08 8.25 6.08
CA CYS A 74 4.65 8.35 5.80
C CYS A 74 3.87 8.79 7.05
N VAL A 75 4.14 8.18 8.21
CA VAL A 75 3.50 8.56 9.48
C VAL A 75 3.84 10.00 9.86
N THR A 76 5.10 10.42 9.67
CA THR A 76 5.55 11.79 9.92
C THR A 76 4.85 12.79 9.00
N ASP A 77 4.73 12.49 7.71
CA ASP A 77 4.02 13.32 6.74
C ASP A 77 2.55 13.50 7.14
N LEU A 78 1.87 12.42 7.54
CA LEU A 78 0.49 12.48 8.00
C LEU A 78 0.36 13.28 9.30
N TYR A 79 1.27 13.09 10.25
CA TYR A 79 1.29 13.81 11.52
C TYR A 79 1.47 15.32 11.33
N ASN A 80 2.34 15.72 10.40
CA ASN A 80 2.63 17.13 10.07
C ASN A 80 1.60 17.77 9.13
N ASP A 81 0.52 17.05 8.75
CA ASP A 81 -0.46 17.50 7.76
C ASP A 81 0.15 17.85 6.38
N SER A 82 1.29 17.23 6.06
CA SER A 82 1.97 17.36 4.78
C SER A 82 1.34 16.51 3.68
N CYS A 83 0.49 15.55 4.07
CA CYS A 83 -0.36 14.76 3.19
C CYS A 83 -1.72 14.51 3.84
N LYS A 84 -2.72 14.15 3.01
CA LYS A 84 -4.08 13.87 3.48
C LYS A 84 -4.35 12.38 3.65
N MET A 85 -3.47 11.54 3.12
CA MET A 85 -3.61 10.09 3.16
C MET A 85 -2.24 9.43 3.12
N ILE A 86 -2.15 8.27 3.79
CA ILE A 86 -1.00 7.37 3.68
C ILE A 86 -1.44 5.93 3.44
N PHE A 87 -0.59 5.13 2.76
CA PHE A 87 -0.71 3.68 2.70
C PHE A 87 0.40 3.04 3.50
N LEU A 88 0.02 2.16 4.43
CA LEU A 88 0.94 1.40 5.27
C LEU A 88 0.58 -0.09 5.29
N GLY A 89 1.59 -0.95 5.49
CA GLY A 89 1.41 -2.39 5.73
C GLY A 89 0.96 -2.74 7.15
N ARG A 90 0.45 -1.78 7.94
CA ARG A 90 -0.04 -1.94 9.31
C ARG A 90 -0.93 -0.77 9.75
N LYS A 91 -1.59 -0.91 10.87
CA LYS A 91 -2.21 0.23 11.57
C LYS A 91 -1.14 1.09 12.26
N LEU A 92 -1.51 2.33 12.60
CA LEU A 92 -0.70 3.13 13.52
C LEU A 92 -0.60 2.42 14.88
N ASN A 93 0.59 2.41 15.45
CA ASN A 93 0.82 1.83 16.77
C ASN A 93 0.31 2.78 17.89
N GLU A 94 0.31 2.29 19.14
CA GLU A 94 -0.22 3.06 20.27
C GLU A 94 0.52 4.39 20.50
N ALA A 95 1.84 4.42 20.31
CA ALA A 95 2.63 5.64 20.49
C ALA A 95 2.29 6.67 19.40
N GLU A 96 2.19 6.24 18.14
CA GLU A 96 1.75 7.07 17.02
C GLU A 96 0.33 7.60 17.25
N MET A 97 -0.61 6.73 17.67
CA MET A 97 -1.98 7.12 17.96
C MET A 97 -2.08 8.14 19.13
N LYS A 98 -1.19 8.05 20.13
CA LYS A 98 -1.11 9.07 21.19
C LYS A 98 -0.74 10.45 20.66
N LEU A 99 0.19 10.52 19.69
CA LEU A 99 0.57 11.79 19.06
C LEU A 99 -0.60 12.43 18.33
N PHE A 100 -1.38 11.66 17.54
CA PHE A 100 -2.56 12.18 16.86
C PHE A 100 -3.65 12.62 17.85
N LYS A 101 -3.87 11.87 18.94
CA LYS A 101 -4.82 12.24 19.99
C LYS A 101 -4.45 13.56 20.68
N ALA A 102 -3.15 13.84 20.87
CA ALA A 102 -2.69 15.13 21.38
C ALA A 102 -3.05 16.31 20.47
N GLN A 103 -3.22 16.06 19.16
CA GLN A 103 -3.75 17.02 18.19
C GLN A 103 -5.30 17.01 18.09
N THR A 104 -5.98 16.34 19.00
CA THR A 104 -7.46 16.17 19.01
C THR A 104 -7.96 15.55 17.70
N PHE A 105 -7.21 14.60 17.17
CA PHE A 105 -7.53 13.90 15.93
C PHE A 105 -7.35 12.39 16.10
N ASN A 106 -8.24 11.61 15.47
CA ASN A 106 -8.18 10.15 15.44
C ASN A 106 -8.23 9.69 13.98
N PRO A 107 -7.08 9.41 13.34
CA PRO A 107 -7.04 9.02 11.94
C PRO A 107 -7.87 7.77 11.66
N PRO A 108 -8.84 7.79 10.73
CA PRO A 108 -9.53 6.57 10.31
C PRO A 108 -8.55 5.62 9.60
N HIS A 109 -8.66 4.32 9.90
CA HIS A 109 -7.89 3.25 9.29
C HIS A 109 -8.85 2.37 8.50
N VAL A 110 -8.70 2.33 7.19
CA VAL A 110 -9.49 1.46 6.31
C VAL A 110 -8.58 0.38 5.76
N MET A 111 -8.84 -0.89 6.09
CA MET A 111 -8.14 -2.02 5.48
C MET A 111 -8.55 -2.12 4.02
N ILE A 112 -7.59 -2.07 3.10
CA ILE A 112 -7.86 -2.04 1.65
C ILE A 112 -7.56 -3.36 0.95
N CYS A 113 -6.58 -4.12 1.45
CA CYS A 113 -6.24 -5.47 0.97
C CYS A 113 -5.32 -6.19 1.95
N THR A 114 -5.05 -7.48 1.69
CA THR A 114 -3.92 -8.21 2.27
C THR A 114 -2.86 -8.41 1.18
N ASP A 115 -1.63 -7.99 1.49
CA ASP A 115 -0.43 -8.18 0.67
C ASP A 115 0.43 -9.32 1.22
N ALA A 116 1.23 -9.94 0.36
CA ALA A 116 2.26 -10.89 0.75
C ALA A 116 3.63 -10.23 0.84
N ILE A 117 4.49 -10.69 1.74
CA ILE A 117 5.92 -10.46 1.65
C ILE A 117 6.52 -11.67 0.94
N ALA A 118 7.02 -11.45 -0.28
CA ALA A 118 7.54 -12.50 -1.13
C ALA A 118 9.04 -12.68 -0.94
N LEU A 119 9.48 -13.94 -0.96
CA LEU A 119 10.88 -14.30 -1.02
C LEU A 119 11.24 -14.68 -2.46
N VAL A 120 12.32 -14.12 -2.96
CA VAL A 120 12.83 -14.38 -4.30
C VAL A 120 14.30 -14.80 -4.25
N VAL A 121 14.67 -15.73 -5.12
CA VAL A 121 16.04 -16.23 -5.26
C VAL A 121 16.46 -16.23 -6.73
N ASN A 122 17.76 -16.27 -6.98
CA ASN A 122 18.27 -16.40 -8.33
C ASN A 122 17.68 -17.61 -9.06
N LYS A 123 17.49 -17.52 -10.36
CA LYS A 123 16.90 -18.60 -11.19
C LYS A 123 17.63 -19.93 -11.07
N SER A 124 18.93 -19.90 -10.87
CA SER A 124 19.76 -21.11 -10.71
C SER A 124 19.85 -21.63 -9.28
N ASN A 125 19.21 -20.95 -8.31
CA ASN A 125 19.23 -21.40 -6.91
C ASN A 125 18.29 -22.62 -6.74
N PRO A 126 18.77 -23.76 -6.21
CA PRO A 126 17.94 -24.97 -6.00
C PRO A 126 16.96 -24.84 -4.84
N ASP A 127 17.19 -23.93 -3.88
CA ASP A 127 16.36 -23.76 -2.67
C ASP A 127 15.13 -22.89 -2.97
N THR A 128 14.19 -23.45 -3.72
CA THR A 128 12.92 -22.79 -4.06
C THR A 128 11.81 -23.06 -3.04
N ASN A 129 12.07 -23.93 -2.03
CA ASN A 129 11.18 -24.27 -0.95
C ASN A 129 11.88 -24.08 0.39
N ILE A 130 11.37 -23.19 1.23
CA ILE A 130 11.94 -22.89 2.55
C ILE A 130 10.84 -23.09 3.61
N THR A 131 11.15 -23.84 4.69
CA THR A 131 10.22 -23.94 5.82
C THR A 131 10.16 -22.60 6.58
N TYR A 132 9.00 -22.28 7.16
CA TYR A 132 8.84 -21.07 7.97
C TYR A 132 9.87 -21.01 9.12
N ASP A 133 10.11 -22.15 9.81
CA ASP A 133 11.10 -22.23 10.89
C ASP A 133 12.53 -21.97 10.37
N ARG A 134 12.89 -22.46 9.17
CA ARG A 134 14.20 -22.17 8.57
C ARG A 134 14.33 -20.70 8.21
N PHE A 135 13.29 -20.09 7.63
CA PHE A 135 13.29 -18.66 7.35
C PHE A 135 13.50 -17.82 8.63
N LEU A 136 12.85 -18.18 9.74
CA LEU A 136 13.07 -17.50 11.01
C LEU A 136 14.51 -17.63 11.50
N ARG A 137 15.18 -18.79 11.30
CA ARG A 137 16.61 -18.96 11.64
C ARG A 137 17.53 -18.10 10.75
N ILE A 138 17.24 -18.01 9.44
CA ILE A 138 17.93 -17.13 8.52
C ILE A 138 17.77 -15.67 9.00
N LEU A 139 16.54 -15.27 9.30
CA LEU A 139 16.21 -13.91 9.74
C LEU A 139 16.88 -13.52 11.08
N LYS A 140 17.12 -14.51 11.95
CA LYS A 140 17.83 -14.31 13.22
C LYS A 140 19.35 -14.43 13.10
N GLY A 141 19.86 -14.78 11.92
CA GLY A 141 21.32 -14.99 11.69
C GLY A 141 21.85 -16.32 12.20
N GLU A 142 20.97 -17.28 12.51
CA GLU A 142 21.35 -18.66 12.94
C GLU A 142 21.66 -19.58 11.74
N ASP A 143 21.08 -19.31 10.57
CA ASP A 143 21.41 -19.95 9.28
C ASP A 143 21.97 -18.86 8.36
N THR A 144 23.28 -18.89 8.16
CA THR A 144 24.04 -17.87 7.39
C THR A 144 24.30 -18.27 5.95
N LYS A 145 23.63 -19.32 5.45
CA LYS A 145 23.80 -19.79 4.06
C LYS A 145 23.44 -18.71 3.04
N TYR A 146 22.48 -17.84 3.37
CA TYR A 146 21.97 -16.80 2.48
C TYR A 146 22.14 -15.41 3.06
N ASN A 147 22.41 -14.44 2.17
CA ASN A 147 22.34 -13.03 2.47
C ASN A 147 20.91 -12.54 2.24
N LEU A 148 20.31 -11.89 3.24
CA LEU A 148 18.99 -11.27 3.08
C LEU A 148 19.14 -9.90 2.44
N VAL A 149 18.33 -9.61 1.42
CA VAL A 149 18.34 -8.36 0.67
C VAL A 149 16.96 -7.73 0.73
N PHE A 150 16.86 -6.50 1.22
CA PHE A 150 15.60 -5.75 1.34
C PHE A 150 15.69 -4.43 0.59
N ASP A 151 14.55 -3.77 0.49
CA ASP A 151 14.41 -2.43 -0.07
C ASP A 151 15.10 -1.35 0.78
N ASP A 152 14.45 -0.84 1.83
CA ASP A 152 14.98 0.19 2.74
C ASP A 152 14.89 -0.26 4.21
N GLN A 153 15.87 0.17 5.02
CA GLN A 153 15.92 -0.21 6.46
C GLN A 153 14.72 0.28 7.27
N LYS A 154 13.99 1.28 6.79
CA LYS A 154 12.83 1.88 7.45
C LYS A 154 11.52 1.53 6.74
N SER A 155 11.55 0.60 5.79
CA SER A 155 10.36 0.16 5.04
C SER A 155 9.41 -0.67 5.89
N GLY A 156 8.17 -0.76 5.47
CA GLY A 156 7.17 -1.63 6.08
C GLY A 156 7.55 -3.10 6.01
N THR A 157 8.27 -3.53 4.97
CA THR A 157 8.80 -4.90 4.86
C THR A 157 9.80 -5.18 5.98
N VAL A 158 10.77 -4.30 6.18
CA VAL A 158 11.77 -4.45 7.25
C VAL A 158 11.12 -4.36 8.63
N ASN A 159 10.20 -3.43 8.86
CA ASN A 159 9.47 -3.33 10.13
C ASN A 159 8.69 -4.62 10.45
N TYR A 160 8.05 -5.23 9.46
CA TYR A 160 7.39 -6.53 9.61
C TYR A 160 8.38 -7.64 10.01
N LEU A 161 9.55 -7.71 9.35
CA LEU A 161 10.58 -8.70 9.64
C LEU A 161 11.22 -8.51 11.02
N LEU A 162 11.44 -7.26 11.43
CA LEU A 162 11.91 -6.94 12.79
C LEU A 162 10.95 -7.45 13.85
N GLY A 163 9.63 -7.37 13.62
CA GLY A 163 8.62 -7.98 14.49
C GLY A 163 8.77 -9.50 14.62
N LEU A 164 9.18 -10.20 13.55
CA LEU A 164 9.40 -11.65 13.55
C LEU A 164 10.74 -12.07 14.16
N SER A 165 11.77 -11.21 14.04
CA SER A 165 13.15 -11.53 14.49
C SER A 165 13.45 -11.12 15.93
N GLY A 166 12.52 -10.45 16.61
CA GLY A 166 12.75 -9.87 17.94
C GLY A 166 13.53 -8.56 17.90
N GLY A 167 13.38 -7.77 16.83
CA GLY A 167 13.89 -6.40 16.74
C GLY A 167 15.31 -6.27 16.16
N LYS A 168 15.89 -7.35 15.64
CA LYS A 168 17.23 -7.33 15.02
C LYS A 168 17.23 -8.05 13.68
N LEU A 169 17.95 -7.49 12.72
CA LEU A 169 18.25 -8.16 11.45
C LEU A 169 19.61 -8.87 11.55
N PRO A 170 19.84 -9.92 10.74
CA PRO A 170 21.12 -10.62 10.71
C PRO A 170 22.23 -9.71 10.16
N ALA A 171 23.48 -9.98 10.57
CA ALA A 171 24.64 -9.16 10.17
C ALA A 171 24.89 -9.18 8.65
N ASN A 172 24.44 -10.21 7.95
CA ASN A 172 24.50 -10.38 6.50
C ASN A 172 23.24 -9.85 5.76
N ALA A 173 22.46 -9.00 6.42
CA ALA A 173 21.36 -8.29 5.79
C ALA A 173 21.87 -7.10 4.98
N PHE A 174 21.36 -6.93 3.76
CA PHE A 174 21.78 -5.90 2.83
C PHE A 174 20.59 -5.01 2.41
N ASN A 175 20.80 -3.69 2.43
CA ASN A 175 19.84 -2.69 1.98
C ASN A 175 20.08 -2.35 0.52
N ALA A 176 19.14 -2.70 -0.36
CA ALA A 176 19.20 -2.42 -1.79
C ALA A 176 18.60 -1.05 -2.17
N LYS A 177 18.02 -0.32 -1.22
CA LYS A 177 17.36 0.99 -1.38
C LYS A 177 16.02 0.98 -2.12
N SER A 178 15.63 -0.10 -2.79
CA SER A 178 14.31 -0.27 -3.40
C SER A 178 14.01 -1.74 -3.68
N ASN A 179 12.73 -2.09 -3.83
CA ASN A 179 12.31 -3.45 -4.20
C ASN A 179 12.89 -3.86 -5.55
N LEU A 180 12.94 -2.96 -6.53
CA LEU A 180 13.53 -3.21 -7.84
C LEU A 180 15.02 -3.57 -7.73
N ASN A 181 15.78 -2.81 -6.95
CA ASN A 181 17.20 -3.09 -6.73
C ASN A 181 17.42 -4.41 -5.98
N ALA A 182 16.54 -4.78 -5.05
CA ALA A 182 16.60 -6.08 -4.38
C ALA A 182 16.42 -7.23 -5.38
N VAL A 183 15.46 -7.12 -6.32
CA VAL A 183 15.29 -8.09 -7.42
C VAL A 183 16.53 -8.14 -8.30
N ASN A 184 17.07 -7.00 -8.75
CA ASN A 184 18.28 -6.94 -9.57
C ASN A 184 19.48 -7.58 -8.88
N TYR A 185 19.66 -7.31 -7.59
CA TYR A 185 20.74 -7.94 -6.81
C TYR A 185 20.63 -9.47 -6.79
N VAL A 186 19.41 -9.99 -6.55
CA VAL A 186 19.16 -11.44 -6.56
C VAL A 186 19.43 -12.08 -7.92
N MET A 187 19.15 -11.39 -9.02
CA MET A 187 19.48 -11.91 -10.37
C MET A 187 20.98 -12.13 -10.57
N GLU A 188 21.83 -11.37 -9.88
CA GLU A 188 23.29 -11.43 -10.02
C GLU A 188 23.96 -12.29 -8.93
N HIS A 189 23.28 -12.54 -7.79
CA HIS A 189 23.87 -13.19 -6.61
C HIS A 189 23.07 -14.44 -6.21
N LYS A 190 23.65 -15.61 -6.42
CA LYS A 190 23.00 -16.91 -6.14
C LYS A 190 22.76 -17.17 -4.66
N GLU A 191 23.57 -16.59 -3.80
CA GLU A 191 23.50 -16.70 -2.34
C GLU A 191 22.55 -15.69 -1.69
N ALA A 192 21.86 -14.88 -2.49
CA ALA A 192 20.93 -13.89 -1.98
C ALA A 192 19.49 -14.41 -1.94
N ILE A 193 18.76 -14.03 -0.89
CA ILE A 193 17.31 -14.07 -0.80
C ILE A 193 16.80 -12.63 -0.78
N GLY A 194 16.10 -12.21 -1.82
CA GLY A 194 15.39 -10.95 -1.84
C GLY A 194 14.06 -11.05 -1.08
N VAL A 195 13.79 -10.05 -0.25
CA VAL A 195 12.53 -9.93 0.49
C VAL A 195 11.83 -8.67 0.01
N ILE A 196 10.71 -8.83 -0.68
CA ILE A 196 10.02 -7.76 -1.40
C ILE A 196 8.50 -7.79 -1.15
N GLY A 197 7.81 -6.69 -1.43
CA GLY A 197 6.34 -6.69 -1.48
C GLY A 197 5.83 -7.61 -2.59
N GLY A 198 4.79 -8.40 -2.30
CA GLY A 198 4.23 -9.35 -3.26
C GLY A 198 3.68 -8.67 -4.51
N SER A 199 3.12 -7.48 -4.37
CA SER A 199 2.60 -6.67 -5.47
C SER A 199 3.62 -6.31 -6.56
N TRP A 200 4.93 -6.37 -6.28
CA TRP A 200 5.99 -6.13 -7.24
C TRP A 200 6.17 -7.24 -8.28
N ILE A 201 5.65 -8.44 -7.99
CA ILE A 201 5.85 -9.64 -8.81
C ILE A 201 4.56 -10.45 -9.03
N SER A 202 3.42 -9.96 -8.58
CA SER A 202 2.15 -10.71 -8.62
C SER A 202 1.33 -10.47 -9.89
N ASP A 203 1.49 -9.35 -10.57
CA ASP A 203 0.82 -9.07 -11.84
C ASP A 203 1.50 -9.84 -12.99
N SER A 204 0.94 -11.01 -13.30
CA SER A 204 1.45 -11.87 -14.38
C SER A 204 1.22 -11.30 -15.78
N ASP A 205 0.43 -10.25 -15.93
CA ASP A 205 0.15 -9.62 -17.23
C ASP A 205 1.13 -8.48 -17.52
N ASP A 206 1.76 -7.89 -16.48
CA ASP A 206 2.78 -6.86 -16.66
C ASP A 206 4.06 -7.42 -17.30
N PRO A 207 4.52 -6.83 -18.42
CA PRO A 207 5.76 -7.25 -19.10
C PRO A 207 7.01 -7.20 -18.22
N LYS A 208 7.10 -6.24 -17.27
CA LYS A 208 8.23 -6.14 -16.35
C LYS A 208 8.23 -7.29 -15.34
N THR A 209 7.08 -7.63 -14.81
CA THR A 209 6.91 -8.79 -13.92
C THR A 209 7.30 -10.08 -14.64
N LYS A 210 6.90 -10.27 -15.91
CA LYS A 210 7.33 -11.43 -16.72
C LYS A 210 8.84 -11.49 -16.89
N ASP A 211 9.48 -10.35 -17.17
CA ASP A 211 10.94 -10.29 -17.29
C ASP A 211 11.63 -10.69 -15.98
N TYR A 212 11.19 -10.16 -14.84
CA TYR A 212 11.74 -10.55 -13.52
C TYR A 212 11.56 -12.05 -13.26
N LEU A 213 10.36 -12.59 -13.41
CA LEU A 213 10.06 -14.01 -13.17
C LEU A 213 10.80 -14.95 -14.12
N SER A 214 11.28 -14.46 -15.25
CA SER A 214 12.17 -15.23 -16.13
C SER A 214 13.58 -15.44 -15.53
N LYS A 215 14.05 -14.53 -14.66
CA LYS A 215 15.42 -14.44 -14.13
C LYS A 215 15.52 -14.85 -12.65
N ILE A 216 14.41 -14.85 -11.94
CA ILE A 216 14.32 -15.23 -10.51
C ILE A 216 13.32 -16.37 -10.32
N ASN A 217 13.41 -17.04 -9.18
CA ASN A 217 12.40 -17.96 -8.68
C ASN A 217 11.71 -17.40 -7.45
N LEU A 218 10.39 -17.53 -7.45
CA LEU A 218 9.58 -17.25 -6.28
C LEU A 218 9.69 -18.43 -5.31
N VAL A 219 10.07 -18.14 -4.07
CA VAL A 219 10.22 -19.16 -3.03
C VAL A 219 8.85 -19.55 -2.47
N SER A 220 8.60 -20.85 -2.37
CA SER A 220 7.46 -21.39 -1.64
C SER A 220 7.83 -21.57 -0.17
N MET A 221 6.89 -21.29 0.73
CA MET A 221 7.10 -21.42 2.17
C MET A 221 6.11 -22.39 2.80
N SER A 222 6.56 -23.16 3.79
CA SER A 222 5.64 -24.00 4.56
C SER A 222 4.70 -23.14 5.40
N SER A 223 3.50 -23.63 5.67
CA SER A 223 2.58 -23.01 6.62
C SER A 223 3.20 -22.90 8.03
N LYS A 224 2.63 -22.02 8.88
CA LYS A 224 2.91 -22.00 10.34
C LYS A 224 2.37 -23.24 11.05
N ASP A 225 1.35 -23.89 10.47
CA ASP A 225 0.82 -25.16 11.00
C ASP A 225 1.82 -26.30 10.71
N LYS A 226 2.41 -26.87 11.76
CA LYS A 226 3.40 -27.94 11.67
C LYS A 226 2.83 -29.26 11.12
N ASN A 227 1.52 -29.43 11.14
CA ASN A 227 0.85 -30.61 10.57
C ASN A 227 0.71 -30.49 9.04
N ASP A 228 0.73 -29.26 8.52
CA ASP A 228 0.67 -29.01 7.08
C ASP A 228 2.09 -29.09 6.49
N LYS A 229 2.35 -30.11 5.71
CA LYS A 229 3.67 -30.38 5.09
C LYS A 229 3.85 -29.73 3.73
N ALA A 230 2.82 -29.07 3.21
CA ALA A 230 2.87 -28.43 1.90
C ALA A 230 3.63 -27.08 1.94
N PHE A 231 4.10 -26.68 0.76
CA PHE A 231 4.75 -25.38 0.54
C PHE A 231 3.86 -24.52 -0.35
N TYR A 232 3.71 -23.25 0.03
CA TYR A 232 2.80 -22.31 -0.59
C TYR A 232 3.56 -21.11 -1.15
N LYS A 233 3.21 -20.68 -2.34
CA LYS A 233 3.66 -19.41 -2.92
C LYS A 233 2.79 -18.27 -2.41
N PRO A 234 3.25 -17.00 -2.51
CA PRO A 234 2.47 -15.82 -2.08
C PRO A 234 1.32 -15.50 -3.05
N TYR A 235 0.46 -16.47 -3.33
CA TYR A 235 -0.70 -16.30 -4.21
C TYR A 235 -1.97 -16.03 -3.40
N GLN A 236 -2.89 -15.27 -3.98
CA GLN A 236 -4.17 -14.87 -3.38
C GLN A 236 -4.91 -16.03 -2.69
N LEU A 237 -4.98 -17.18 -3.35
CA LEU A 237 -5.63 -18.38 -2.81
C LEU A 237 -5.05 -18.77 -1.44
N TYR A 238 -3.74 -18.77 -1.33
CA TYR A 238 -3.06 -19.17 -0.10
C TYR A 238 -3.03 -18.08 0.97
N LEU A 239 -3.15 -16.80 0.56
CA LEU A 239 -3.41 -15.69 1.47
C LEU A 239 -4.82 -15.81 2.06
N ALA A 240 -5.84 -16.05 1.23
CA ALA A 240 -7.23 -16.22 1.66
C ALA A 240 -7.40 -17.41 2.61
N GLN A 241 -6.65 -18.51 2.41
CA GLN A 241 -6.66 -19.68 3.27
C GLN A 241 -5.78 -19.55 4.52
N GLY A 242 -5.04 -18.45 4.69
CA GLY A 242 -4.08 -18.27 5.79
C GLY A 242 -2.90 -19.26 5.73
N LYS A 243 -2.62 -19.85 4.55
CA LYS A 243 -1.58 -20.88 4.35
C LYS A 243 -0.20 -20.26 4.13
N TYR A 244 -0.11 -19.14 3.41
CA TYR A 244 1.16 -18.43 3.22
C TYR A 244 1.48 -17.59 4.47
N PRO A 245 2.63 -17.82 5.14
CA PRO A 245 2.85 -17.29 6.49
C PRO A 245 3.29 -15.82 6.56
N LEU A 246 3.80 -15.25 5.45
CA LEU A 246 4.30 -13.87 5.40
C LEU A 246 3.28 -12.96 4.70
N SER A 247 2.18 -12.68 5.37
CA SER A 247 1.11 -11.78 4.91
C SER A 247 0.97 -10.60 5.84
N ARG A 248 0.57 -9.44 5.27
CA ARG A 248 0.30 -8.21 5.99
C ARG A 248 -0.97 -7.54 5.48
N GLU A 249 -1.72 -6.94 6.40
CA GLU A 249 -2.87 -6.11 6.06
C GLU A 249 -2.40 -4.73 5.63
N VAL A 250 -2.93 -4.22 4.53
CA VAL A 250 -2.62 -2.88 4.02
C VAL A 250 -3.76 -1.93 4.37
N TYR A 251 -3.39 -0.77 4.89
CA TYR A 251 -4.33 0.24 5.36
C TYR A 251 -4.17 1.56 4.60
N ALA A 252 -5.29 2.14 4.18
CA ALA A 252 -5.42 3.55 3.89
C ALA A 252 -5.74 4.28 5.19
N ILE A 253 -4.90 5.24 5.59
CA ILE A 253 -5.05 6.04 6.81
C ILE A 253 -5.15 7.50 6.39
N GLN A 254 -6.20 8.18 6.86
CA GLN A 254 -6.56 9.51 6.38
C GLN A 254 -6.38 10.57 7.44
N ARG A 255 -6.12 11.80 6.98
CA ARG A 255 -6.15 13.02 7.78
C ARG A 255 -7.10 14.06 7.18
N GLU A 256 -8.37 13.74 7.17
CA GLU A 256 -9.43 14.69 6.80
C GLU A 256 -10.40 14.92 7.97
N ARG A 257 -10.78 16.19 8.19
CA ARG A 257 -11.78 16.57 9.20
C ARG A 257 -13.18 16.68 8.61
N ARG A 258 -13.29 16.64 7.30
CA ARG A 258 -14.53 16.69 6.51
C ARG A 258 -14.43 15.70 5.35
N VAL A 259 -15.54 15.41 4.73
CA VAL A 259 -15.57 14.57 3.54
C VAL A 259 -14.94 15.34 2.38
N GLY A 260 -13.77 14.91 1.94
CA GLY A 260 -12.99 15.49 0.86
C GLY A 260 -12.43 14.42 -0.07
N LEU A 261 -11.38 14.76 -0.83
CA LEU A 261 -10.85 13.91 -1.88
C LEU A 261 -10.19 12.63 -1.34
N ALA A 262 -9.52 12.67 -0.18
CA ALA A 262 -8.95 11.48 0.43
C ALA A 262 -10.05 10.49 0.88
N THR A 263 -11.18 11.01 1.41
CA THR A 263 -12.36 10.19 1.73
C THR A 263 -12.96 9.58 0.47
N GLY A 264 -13.10 10.36 -0.61
CA GLY A 264 -13.61 9.88 -1.90
C GLY A 264 -12.71 8.81 -2.53
N PHE A 265 -11.39 9.03 -2.50
CA PHE A 265 -10.42 8.04 -2.99
C PHE A 265 -10.45 6.75 -2.16
N THR A 266 -10.57 6.81 -0.83
CA THR A 266 -10.73 5.61 -0.01
C THR A 266 -12.03 4.87 -0.33
N ALA A 267 -13.14 5.58 -0.54
CA ALA A 267 -14.40 4.96 -0.94
C ALA A 267 -14.29 4.28 -2.31
N PHE A 268 -13.56 4.90 -3.27
CA PHE A 268 -13.26 4.28 -4.55
C PHE A 268 -12.43 2.99 -4.40
N ILE A 269 -11.36 3.01 -3.60
CA ILE A 269 -10.53 1.82 -3.35
C ILE A 269 -11.38 0.68 -2.77
N TYR A 270 -12.33 0.99 -1.89
CA TYR A 270 -13.20 0.02 -1.25
C TYR A 270 -14.38 -0.42 -2.12
N SER A 271 -14.62 0.26 -3.25
CA SER A 271 -15.65 -0.08 -4.23
C SER A 271 -15.31 -1.35 -5.00
N GLU A 272 -16.27 -1.88 -5.77
CA GLU A 272 -16.05 -3.03 -6.65
C GLU A 272 -14.91 -2.79 -7.65
N ILE A 273 -14.79 -1.57 -8.19
CA ILE A 273 -13.74 -1.21 -9.14
C ILE A 273 -12.38 -1.29 -8.45
N GLY A 274 -12.22 -0.59 -7.32
CA GLY A 274 -10.94 -0.58 -6.58
C GLY A 274 -10.53 -1.96 -6.09
N GLN A 275 -11.48 -2.77 -5.61
CA GLN A 275 -11.20 -4.14 -5.15
C GLN A 275 -10.91 -5.09 -6.33
N THR A 276 -11.47 -4.85 -7.52
CA THR A 276 -11.10 -5.58 -8.75
C THR A 276 -9.67 -5.26 -9.18
N ILE A 277 -9.20 -4.02 -9.02
CA ILE A 277 -7.80 -3.64 -9.26
C ILE A 277 -6.90 -4.42 -8.31
N MET A 278 -7.23 -4.50 -7.00
CA MET A 278 -6.48 -5.29 -6.02
C MET A 278 -6.41 -6.77 -6.41
N LEU A 279 -7.54 -7.33 -6.85
CA LEU A 279 -7.62 -8.72 -7.30
C LEU A 279 -6.71 -8.99 -8.50
N LYS A 280 -6.72 -8.11 -9.51
CA LYS A 280 -5.86 -8.22 -10.71
C LYS A 280 -4.38 -8.06 -10.37
N ALA A 281 -4.05 -7.19 -9.42
CA ALA A 281 -2.70 -7.02 -8.91
C ALA A 281 -2.19 -8.18 -8.04
N GLY A 282 -2.92 -9.29 -7.94
CA GLY A 282 -2.51 -10.47 -7.18
C GLY A 282 -2.65 -10.36 -5.66
N LEU A 283 -3.35 -9.34 -5.17
CA LEU A 283 -3.59 -9.09 -3.75
C LEU A 283 -4.92 -9.68 -3.31
N LEU A 284 -5.06 -9.98 -2.02
CA LEU A 284 -6.33 -10.41 -1.47
C LEU A 284 -7.18 -9.17 -1.10
N PRO A 285 -8.28 -8.88 -1.82
CA PRO A 285 -9.15 -7.75 -1.53
C PRO A 285 -9.75 -7.82 -0.12
N SER A 286 -9.94 -6.66 0.52
CA SER A 286 -10.58 -6.59 1.85
C SER A 286 -12.09 -6.71 1.79
N ASN A 287 -12.70 -6.33 0.67
CA ASN A 287 -14.13 -6.41 0.41
C ASN A 287 -14.36 -7.33 -0.79
N GLN A 288 -14.62 -8.61 -0.52
CA GLN A 288 -14.98 -9.57 -1.55
C GLN A 288 -16.50 -9.59 -1.67
N GLN A 289 -17.02 -9.12 -2.81
CA GLN A 289 -18.42 -9.36 -3.15
C GLN A 289 -18.58 -10.82 -3.58
N GLU A 290 -19.47 -11.54 -2.93
CA GLU A 290 -19.84 -12.89 -3.37
C GLU A 290 -20.48 -12.81 -4.75
N ARG A 291 -19.85 -13.39 -5.76
CA ARG A 291 -20.41 -13.51 -7.10
C ARG A 291 -21.09 -14.87 -7.23
N TRP A 292 -22.40 -14.86 -7.24
CA TRP A 292 -23.18 -16.05 -7.55
C TRP A 292 -23.19 -16.26 -9.07
N ILE A 293 -22.58 -17.37 -9.54
CA ILE A 293 -22.61 -17.77 -10.95
C ILE A 293 -23.59 -18.93 -11.08
N GLU A 294 -24.74 -18.69 -11.69
CA GLU A 294 -25.67 -19.75 -12.07
C GLU A 294 -25.15 -20.46 -13.34
N ILE A 295 -24.61 -21.65 -13.19
CA ILE A 295 -24.19 -22.47 -14.34
C ILE A 295 -25.41 -23.21 -14.87
N LYS A 296 -26.00 -22.72 -15.95
CA LYS A 296 -27.05 -23.45 -16.69
C LYS A 296 -26.38 -24.53 -17.55
N THR A 297 -26.26 -25.74 -17.03
CA THR A 297 -25.88 -26.91 -17.83
C THR A 297 -27.08 -27.31 -18.70
N LYS A 298 -26.92 -27.22 -20.03
CA LYS A 298 -27.89 -27.88 -20.94
C LYS A 298 -27.74 -29.40 -20.74
N PRO A 299 -28.84 -30.13 -20.52
CA PRO A 299 -28.75 -31.58 -20.48
C PRO A 299 -28.18 -32.11 -21.79
N VAL A 300 -27.13 -32.90 -21.69
CA VAL A 300 -26.55 -33.60 -22.87
C VAL A 300 -27.65 -34.53 -23.40
N GLY A 301 -28.16 -34.24 -24.59
CA GLY A 301 -29.14 -35.08 -25.26
C GLY A 301 -28.56 -36.49 -25.41
N LYS A 302 -29.40 -37.51 -25.05
CA LYS A 302 -29.04 -38.89 -25.35
C LYS A 302 -28.80 -39.01 -26.84
N VAL A 303 -27.59 -39.38 -27.23
CA VAL A 303 -27.27 -39.85 -28.57
C VAL A 303 -27.97 -41.23 -28.70
N ASN A 304 -28.96 -41.34 -29.56
CA ASN A 304 -29.59 -42.59 -29.97
C ASN A 304 -28.66 -43.32 -30.92
#